data_91cb6892f3746b508ec678c89e6293de
#
_entry.id   91cb6892f3746b508ec678c89e6293de
#
_cell.length_a   1.000
_cell.length_b   1.000
_cell.length_c   1.000
_cell.angle_alpha   90.00
_cell.angle_beta   90.00
_cell.angle_gamma   90.00
#
_symmetry.space_group_name_H-M   'P 1'
#
loop_
_entity.id
_entity.type
_entity.pdbx_description
1 polymer ?
#
loop_
_entity_poly.entity_id
_entity_poly.type
_entity_poly.pdbx_seq_one_letter_code
_entity_poly.pdbx_strand_id
1 'polypeptide(L)'
;MSTGDAVAIDAPMPDVPDGLEDFYNQDLEWFDCDGLDCADVTVPMDYENPDGETITIRMKKSAALGEPIGNLLVNPGGPGGSGQDMADFANMYFSENIIEHFNVIGFDPRGVGDSAPVDCLDDAQLATYLDTTFPDTDEGDEQAKAAVDELVAGCEANTGELLQYVGTREAAQDMDVLRHVLGDPRLYYVGYSYGTTLGGMYSELFPQNVGRVILDGAVDDSISSFDQ
;
A
#
# COMPACT_ATOMS: atom_id res chain seq x y z
N MET A 1 -11.30 -27.32 -17.67
CA MET A 1 -9.94 -26.84 -17.46
C MET A 1 -9.40 -27.61 -16.27
N SER A 2 -8.19 -28.21 -16.41
CA SER A 2 -7.59 -28.94 -15.27
C SER A 2 -7.31 -27.95 -14.16
N THR A 3 -7.95 -28.16 -13.02
CA THR A 3 -7.57 -27.51 -11.77
C THR A 3 -6.23 -28.14 -11.38
N GLY A 4 -5.11 -27.57 -11.85
CA GLY A 4 -3.80 -27.92 -11.29
C GLY A 4 -3.83 -27.57 -9.81
N ASP A 5 -3.28 -28.45 -8.97
CA ASP A 5 -3.16 -28.17 -7.54
C ASP A 5 -2.42 -26.85 -7.34
N ALA A 6 -2.93 -25.99 -6.46
CA ALA A 6 -2.25 -24.77 -6.07
C ALA A 6 -0.95 -25.15 -5.33
N VAL A 7 0.17 -24.61 -5.79
CA VAL A 7 1.51 -24.94 -5.27
C VAL A 7 2.22 -23.66 -4.88
N ALA A 8 2.78 -23.63 -3.66
CA ALA A 8 3.67 -22.56 -3.20
C ALA A 8 4.88 -22.40 -4.13
N ILE A 9 5.45 -21.20 -4.18
CA ILE A 9 6.73 -20.99 -4.89
C ILE A 9 7.84 -21.53 -4.00
N ASP A 10 8.49 -22.61 -4.48
CA ASP A 10 9.67 -23.18 -3.81
C ASP A 10 10.92 -22.42 -4.26
N ALA A 11 11.34 -21.48 -3.45
CA ALA A 11 12.54 -20.67 -3.65
C ALA A 11 13.16 -20.31 -2.30
N PRO A 12 14.48 -20.09 -2.23
CA PRO A 12 15.10 -19.57 -1.02
C PRO A 12 14.61 -18.13 -0.76
N MET A 13 14.58 -17.74 0.52
CA MET A 13 14.39 -16.33 0.89
C MET A 13 15.51 -15.49 0.26
N PRO A 14 15.18 -14.36 -0.36
CA PRO A 14 16.19 -13.41 -0.83
C PRO A 14 17.04 -12.85 0.33
N ASP A 15 18.28 -12.49 0.02
CA ASP A 15 19.13 -11.78 0.96
C ASP A 15 18.50 -10.45 1.35
N VAL A 16 18.65 -10.07 2.61
CA VAL A 16 18.22 -8.78 3.12
C VAL A 16 19.16 -7.69 2.60
N PRO A 17 18.66 -6.54 2.15
CA PRO A 17 19.51 -5.44 1.74
C PRO A 17 20.35 -4.90 2.91
N ASP A 18 21.60 -4.56 2.65
CA ASP A 18 22.54 -4.01 3.64
C ASP A 18 21.96 -2.77 4.32
N GLY A 19 22.02 -2.73 5.65
CA GLY A 19 21.51 -1.62 6.47
C GLY A 19 20.00 -1.63 6.72
N LEU A 20 19.27 -2.64 6.23
CA LEU A 20 17.84 -2.81 6.47
C LEU A 20 17.52 -4.05 7.32
N GLU A 21 18.54 -4.68 7.92
CA GLU A 21 18.39 -5.96 8.64
C GLU A 21 17.35 -5.90 9.74
N ASP A 22 17.27 -4.80 10.49
CA ASP A 22 16.35 -4.65 11.61
C ASP A 22 14.88 -4.58 11.12
N PHE A 23 14.63 -4.01 9.95
CA PHE A 23 13.29 -3.93 9.36
C PHE A 23 12.83 -5.27 8.76
N TYR A 24 13.73 -5.98 8.12
CA TYR A 24 13.41 -7.26 7.48
C TYR A 24 13.33 -8.42 8.47
N ASN A 25 14.07 -8.37 9.59
CA ASN A 25 14.10 -9.45 10.57
C ASN A 25 13.24 -9.18 11.82
N GLN A 26 12.34 -8.18 11.76
CA GLN A 26 11.40 -7.91 12.85
C GLN A 26 10.38 -9.03 12.99
N ASP A 27 10.00 -9.34 14.21
CA ASP A 27 8.93 -10.29 14.51
C ASP A 27 7.57 -9.63 14.30
N LEU A 28 6.64 -10.35 13.66
CA LEU A 28 5.25 -9.89 13.49
C LEU A 28 4.42 -10.22 14.72
N GLU A 29 3.87 -9.20 15.36
CA GLU A 29 2.91 -9.33 16.44
C GLU A 29 1.49 -9.11 15.88
N TRP A 30 0.75 -10.22 15.73
CA TRP A 30 -0.64 -10.18 15.28
C TRP A 30 -1.59 -9.89 16.44
N PHE A 31 -2.56 -9.01 16.21
CA PHE A 31 -3.60 -8.66 17.18
C PHE A 31 -4.97 -8.64 16.50
N ASP A 32 -6.04 -8.85 17.27
CA ASP A 32 -7.41 -8.80 16.75
C ASP A 32 -7.81 -7.37 16.36
N CYS A 33 -8.35 -7.20 15.16
CA CYS A 33 -8.93 -5.97 14.67
C CYS A 33 -10.22 -6.27 13.92
N ASP A 34 -11.36 -6.08 14.61
CA ASP A 34 -12.69 -6.32 14.07
C ASP A 34 -12.94 -7.76 13.58
N GLY A 35 -12.29 -8.74 14.24
CA GLY A 35 -12.48 -10.16 13.96
C GLY A 35 -11.54 -10.72 12.90
N LEU A 36 -10.61 -9.93 12.37
CA LEU A 36 -9.47 -10.35 11.58
C LEU A 36 -8.16 -10.09 12.34
N ASP A 37 -7.05 -10.56 11.81
CA ASP A 37 -5.72 -10.32 12.38
C ASP A 37 -5.08 -9.09 11.74
N CYS A 38 -4.65 -8.12 12.54
CA CYS A 38 -3.82 -7.00 12.12
C CYS A 38 -2.39 -7.14 12.63
N ALA A 39 -1.46 -6.52 11.91
CA ALA A 39 -0.08 -6.34 12.38
C ALA A 39 0.48 -4.99 11.93
N ASP A 40 1.36 -4.46 12.76
CA ASP A 40 2.14 -3.26 12.48
C ASP A 40 3.55 -3.65 12.09
N VAL A 41 4.01 -3.14 10.96
CA VAL A 41 5.36 -3.35 10.44
C VAL A 41 6.10 -2.02 10.43
N THR A 42 7.23 -1.97 11.13
CA THR A 42 8.09 -0.79 11.14
C THR A 42 8.94 -0.75 9.87
N VAL A 43 8.98 0.40 9.20
CA VAL A 43 9.82 0.64 8.03
C VAL A 43 10.55 1.99 8.16
N PRO A 44 11.68 2.20 7.47
CA PRO A 44 12.30 3.52 7.49
C PRO A 44 11.40 4.54 6.78
N MET A 45 11.31 5.75 7.30
CA MET A 45 10.68 6.86 6.60
C MET A 45 11.43 7.14 5.30
N ASP A 46 12.75 7.20 5.38
CA ASP A 46 13.69 7.39 4.26
C ASP A 46 14.58 6.15 4.08
N TYR A 47 14.39 5.41 2.99
CA TYR A 47 15.20 4.23 2.67
C TYR A 47 16.66 4.54 2.30
N GLU A 48 16.98 5.80 1.99
CA GLU A 48 18.36 6.25 1.77
C GLU A 48 19.07 6.57 3.11
N ASN A 49 18.30 6.74 4.19
CA ASN A 49 18.81 7.00 5.54
C ASN A 49 18.06 6.15 6.59
N PRO A 50 18.21 4.82 6.56
CA PRO A 50 17.44 3.89 7.38
C PRO A 50 17.66 4.02 8.89
N ASP A 51 18.77 4.62 9.33
CA ASP A 51 19.05 4.93 10.74
C ASP A 51 18.26 6.16 11.26
N GLY A 52 17.48 6.81 10.38
CA GLY A 52 16.68 7.99 10.70
C GLY A 52 15.32 7.68 11.35
N GLU A 53 14.32 8.50 11.04
CA GLU A 53 12.95 8.29 11.51
C GLU A 53 12.32 7.07 10.85
N THR A 54 11.42 6.41 11.58
CA THR A 54 10.67 5.26 11.12
C THR A 54 9.18 5.55 11.10
N ILE A 55 8.46 4.84 10.27
CA ILE A 55 7.00 4.84 10.24
C ILE A 55 6.46 3.43 10.39
N THR A 56 5.17 3.32 10.60
CA THR A 56 4.48 2.04 10.72
C THR A 56 3.58 1.82 9.52
N ILE A 57 3.64 0.61 8.95
CA ILE A 57 2.72 0.13 7.92
C ILE A 57 1.77 -0.86 8.57
N ARG A 58 0.47 -0.55 8.51
CA ARG A 58 -0.60 -1.44 8.98
C ARG A 58 -0.98 -2.42 7.88
N MET A 59 -1.04 -3.68 8.24
CA MET A 59 -1.64 -4.71 7.40
C MET A 59 -2.71 -5.49 8.15
N LYS A 60 -3.68 -6.02 7.39
CA LYS A 60 -4.81 -6.81 7.87
C LYS A 60 -4.88 -8.11 7.10
N LYS A 61 -5.09 -9.22 7.80
CA LYS A 61 -5.06 -10.56 7.23
C LYS A 61 -6.43 -11.21 7.32
N SER A 62 -6.98 -11.57 6.16
CA SER A 62 -8.04 -12.58 6.04
C SER A 62 -7.38 -13.92 5.82
N ALA A 63 -7.43 -14.78 6.84
CA ALA A 63 -6.78 -16.09 6.80
C ALA A 63 -7.39 -17.00 5.71
N ALA A 64 -6.55 -17.83 5.09
CA ALA A 64 -7.01 -18.84 4.14
C ALA A 64 -7.99 -19.81 4.81
N LEU A 65 -8.98 -20.27 4.05
CA LEU A 65 -9.95 -21.28 4.53
C LEU A 65 -9.34 -22.69 4.61
N GLY A 66 -8.26 -22.95 3.86
CA GLY A 66 -7.50 -24.20 3.86
C GLY A 66 -6.05 -23.99 4.26
N GLU A 67 -5.14 -24.87 3.82
CA GLU A 67 -3.71 -24.71 4.04
C GLU A 67 -3.14 -23.65 3.09
N PRO A 68 -2.62 -22.54 3.58
CA PRO A 68 -2.12 -21.46 2.72
C PRO A 68 -0.82 -21.86 2.01
N ILE A 69 -0.72 -21.48 0.74
CA ILE A 69 0.51 -21.63 -0.06
C ILE A 69 1.34 -20.35 -0.13
N GLY A 70 0.89 -19.29 0.53
CA GLY A 70 1.54 -17.98 0.62
C GLY A 70 0.57 -16.88 1.04
N ASN A 71 1.07 -15.65 1.09
CA ASN A 71 0.31 -14.46 1.43
C ASN A 71 0.11 -13.62 0.17
N LEU A 72 -1.14 -13.30 -0.16
CA LEU A 72 -1.51 -12.49 -1.31
C LEU A 72 -1.66 -11.04 -0.86
N LEU A 73 -0.67 -10.21 -1.14
CA LEU A 73 -0.76 -8.77 -0.92
C LEU A 73 -1.73 -8.16 -1.93
N VAL A 74 -2.58 -7.25 -1.47
CA VAL A 74 -3.62 -6.62 -2.29
C VAL A 74 -3.65 -5.11 -2.12
N ASN A 75 -3.92 -4.39 -3.22
CA ASN A 75 -4.06 -2.94 -3.21
C ASN A 75 -5.17 -2.49 -4.16
N PRO A 76 -6.17 -1.71 -3.69
CA PRO A 76 -7.31 -1.27 -4.49
C PRO A 76 -6.97 -0.13 -5.46
N GLY A 77 -5.83 0.52 -5.28
CA GLY A 77 -5.44 1.69 -6.07
C GLY A 77 -5.85 3.01 -5.43
N GLY A 78 -6.32 3.92 -6.21
CA GLY A 78 -6.57 5.32 -5.89
C GLY A 78 -5.64 6.23 -6.69
N PRO A 79 -4.45 6.68 -6.18
CA PRO A 79 -3.80 6.39 -4.88
C PRO A 79 -4.61 6.83 -3.65
N GLY A 80 -4.34 6.21 -2.49
CA GLY A 80 -4.98 6.54 -1.22
C GLY A 80 -6.09 5.58 -0.77
N GLY A 81 -6.38 4.54 -1.55
CA GLY A 81 -7.30 3.48 -1.13
C GLY A 81 -6.69 2.57 -0.06
N SER A 82 -7.47 2.26 0.99
CA SER A 82 -7.09 1.31 2.03
C SER A 82 -7.10 -0.12 1.48
N GLY A 83 -5.98 -0.82 1.64
CA GLY A 83 -5.92 -2.25 1.33
C GLY A 83 -6.61 -3.10 2.39
N GLN A 84 -6.76 -2.62 3.62
CA GLN A 84 -7.42 -3.34 4.70
C GLN A 84 -8.87 -3.70 4.33
N ASP A 85 -9.60 -2.79 3.65
CA ASP A 85 -10.97 -3.02 3.17
C ASP A 85 -11.06 -4.26 2.26
N MET A 86 -10.02 -4.53 1.46
CA MET A 86 -9.99 -5.72 0.60
C MET A 86 -9.82 -7.01 1.40
N ALA A 87 -9.13 -6.98 2.54
CA ALA A 87 -9.04 -8.12 3.44
C ALA A 87 -10.38 -8.36 4.16
N ASP A 88 -11.07 -7.29 4.59
CA ASP A 88 -12.40 -7.39 5.22
C ASP A 88 -13.43 -8.06 4.29
N PHE A 89 -13.35 -7.77 3.01
CA PHE A 89 -14.27 -8.27 1.99
C PHE A 89 -13.62 -9.25 1.02
N ALA A 90 -12.61 -10.02 1.44
CA ALA A 90 -11.84 -10.91 0.58
C ALA A 90 -12.71 -11.87 -0.24
N ASN A 91 -13.82 -12.38 0.34
CA ASN A 91 -14.78 -13.24 -0.33
C ASN A 91 -15.60 -12.55 -1.44
N MET A 92 -15.61 -11.21 -1.49
CA MET A 92 -16.26 -10.44 -2.56
C MET A 92 -15.29 -10.15 -3.71
N TYR A 93 -14.02 -9.98 -3.39
CA TYR A 93 -12.97 -9.67 -4.37
C TYR A 93 -12.39 -10.91 -5.05
N PHE A 94 -12.32 -12.03 -4.32
CA PHE A 94 -11.59 -13.21 -4.79
C PHE A 94 -12.48 -14.45 -4.84
N SER A 95 -12.16 -15.36 -5.77
CA SER A 95 -12.83 -16.66 -5.90
C SER A 95 -12.52 -17.56 -4.69
N GLU A 96 -13.39 -18.56 -4.45
CA GLU A 96 -13.19 -19.57 -3.41
C GLU A 96 -11.81 -20.24 -3.51
N ASN A 97 -11.32 -20.49 -4.73
CA ASN A 97 -10.00 -21.09 -4.92
C ASN A 97 -8.84 -20.21 -4.43
N ILE A 98 -8.96 -18.89 -4.51
CA ILE A 98 -7.95 -17.96 -3.98
C ILE A 98 -8.01 -17.94 -2.45
N ILE A 99 -9.19 -17.70 -1.88
CA ILE A 99 -9.36 -17.61 -0.42
C ILE A 99 -9.16 -18.96 0.30
N GLU A 100 -9.21 -20.10 -0.41
CA GLU A 100 -8.89 -21.40 0.15
C GLU A 100 -7.37 -21.58 0.31
N HIS A 101 -6.55 -20.98 -0.58
CA HIS A 101 -5.13 -21.26 -0.69
C HIS A 101 -4.20 -20.09 -0.33
N PHE A 102 -4.74 -18.90 -0.11
CA PHE A 102 -3.94 -17.72 0.25
C PHE A 102 -4.50 -17.03 1.48
N ASN A 103 -3.61 -16.60 2.37
CA ASN A 103 -3.97 -15.50 3.25
C ASN A 103 -4.06 -14.22 2.40
N VAL A 104 -5.19 -13.53 2.44
CA VAL A 104 -5.32 -12.22 1.78
C VAL A 104 -4.81 -11.15 2.73
N ILE A 105 -3.77 -10.44 2.33
CA ILE A 105 -3.11 -9.39 3.12
C ILE A 105 -3.42 -8.03 2.49
N GLY A 106 -4.36 -7.32 3.06
CA GLY A 106 -4.58 -5.92 2.76
C GLY A 106 -3.65 -5.05 3.58
N PHE A 107 -2.99 -4.08 2.97
CA PHE A 107 -2.16 -3.12 3.69
C PHE A 107 -2.51 -1.70 3.26
N ASP A 108 -2.37 -0.77 4.18
CA ASP A 108 -2.44 0.65 3.86
C ASP A 108 -1.03 1.09 3.42
N PRO A 109 -0.86 1.61 2.21
CA PRO A 109 0.42 2.22 1.85
C PRO A 109 0.77 3.38 2.78
N ARG A 110 2.06 3.69 2.90
CA ARG A 110 2.51 4.88 3.65
C ARG A 110 1.73 6.13 3.26
N GLY A 111 1.33 6.92 4.23
CA GLY A 111 0.50 8.10 4.03
C GLY A 111 -1.01 7.83 3.94
N VAL A 112 -1.45 6.57 4.09
CA VAL A 112 -2.86 6.16 3.94
C VAL A 112 -3.36 5.48 5.23
N GLY A 113 -4.61 5.74 5.61
CA GLY A 113 -5.33 5.03 6.64
C GLY A 113 -4.57 4.94 7.96
N ASP A 114 -4.24 3.72 8.40
CA ASP A 114 -3.49 3.48 9.63
C ASP A 114 -1.96 3.43 9.43
N SER A 115 -1.48 3.76 8.23
CA SER A 115 -0.05 3.72 7.87
C SER A 115 0.55 5.12 7.76
N ALA A 116 0.78 5.78 8.91
CA ALA A 116 1.31 7.14 8.98
C ALA A 116 0.58 8.09 8.00
N PRO A 117 -0.72 8.36 8.22
CA PRO A 117 -1.56 9.07 7.26
C PRO A 117 -1.05 10.48 6.99
N VAL A 118 -1.21 10.93 5.74
CA VAL A 118 -1.04 12.34 5.38
C VAL A 118 -2.22 13.11 5.95
N ASP A 119 -1.95 14.00 6.90
CA ASP A 119 -2.92 14.84 7.57
C ASP A 119 -2.69 16.31 7.16
N CYS A 120 -3.67 16.90 6.48
CA CYS A 120 -3.58 18.26 5.97
C CYS A 120 -4.58 19.21 6.62
N LEU A 121 -5.81 18.73 6.84
CA LEU A 121 -6.93 19.51 7.36
C LEU A 121 -7.70 18.66 8.39
N ASP A 122 -8.23 19.30 9.42
CA ASP A 122 -9.15 18.59 10.30
C ASP A 122 -10.47 18.22 9.57
N ASP A 123 -11.27 17.35 10.18
CA ASP A 123 -12.51 16.83 9.57
C ASP A 123 -13.48 17.95 9.13
N ALA A 124 -13.57 19.03 9.89
CA ALA A 124 -14.47 20.13 9.61
C ALA A 124 -13.94 21.01 8.46
N GLN A 125 -12.62 21.23 8.42
CA GLN A 125 -11.93 21.93 7.34
C GLN A 125 -12.01 21.11 6.05
N LEU A 126 -11.76 19.81 6.12
CA LEU A 126 -11.83 18.89 4.97
C LEU A 126 -13.25 18.83 4.41
N ALA A 127 -14.26 18.69 5.25
CA ALA A 127 -15.67 18.72 4.83
C ALA A 127 -16.00 20.04 4.12
N THR A 128 -15.54 21.17 4.66
CA THR A 128 -15.74 22.49 4.05
C THR A 128 -15.04 22.60 2.70
N TYR A 129 -13.80 22.11 2.60
CA TYR A 129 -13.02 22.12 1.36
C TYR A 129 -13.71 21.30 0.27
N LEU A 130 -14.20 20.09 0.59
CA LEU A 130 -14.89 19.19 -0.36
C LEU A 130 -16.26 19.70 -0.79
N ASP A 131 -16.98 20.42 0.07
CA ASP A 131 -18.30 21.00 -0.23
C ASP A 131 -18.20 22.35 -0.97
N THR A 132 -17.02 22.96 -1.03
CA THR A 132 -16.83 24.26 -1.66
C THR A 132 -16.81 24.11 -3.17
N THR A 133 -17.59 24.94 -3.87
CA THR A 133 -17.56 25.06 -5.33
C THR A 133 -17.14 26.48 -5.70
N PHE A 134 -16.26 26.59 -6.67
CA PHE A 134 -15.76 27.89 -7.14
C PHE A 134 -16.44 28.25 -8.47
N PRO A 135 -16.91 29.51 -8.65
CA PRO A 135 -17.48 29.92 -9.91
C PRO A 135 -16.40 30.01 -11.00
N ASP A 136 -16.81 29.76 -12.26
CA ASP A 136 -15.93 29.91 -13.43
C ASP A 136 -15.76 31.40 -13.79
N THR A 137 -14.95 32.08 -12.97
CA THR A 137 -14.60 33.52 -13.07
C THR A 137 -13.20 33.74 -12.50
N ASP A 138 -12.55 34.86 -12.88
CA ASP A 138 -11.25 35.24 -12.36
C ASP A 138 -11.24 35.28 -10.80
N GLU A 139 -12.34 35.75 -10.17
CA GLU A 139 -12.48 35.74 -8.72
C GLU A 139 -12.60 34.33 -8.15
N GLY A 140 -13.31 33.42 -8.84
CA GLY A 140 -13.43 32.01 -8.47
C GLY A 140 -12.08 31.28 -8.55
N ASP A 141 -11.29 31.61 -9.56
CA ASP A 141 -9.93 31.07 -9.70
C ASP A 141 -9.01 31.50 -8.57
N GLU A 142 -9.09 32.77 -8.14
CA GLU A 142 -8.35 33.26 -6.97
C GLU A 142 -8.79 32.58 -5.68
N GLN A 143 -10.10 32.33 -5.50
CA GLN A 143 -10.64 31.60 -4.35
C GLN A 143 -10.19 30.13 -4.34
N ALA A 144 -10.24 29.45 -5.49
CA ALA A 144 -9.76 28.08 -5.63
C ALA A 144 -8.28 27.96 -5.29
N LYS A 145 -7.47 28.91 -5.82
CA LYS A 145 -6.05 28.96 -5.51
C LYS A 145 -5.79 29.16 -4.02
N ALA A 146 -6.51 30.08 -3.36
CA ALA A 146 -6.37 30.30 -1.93
C ALA A 146 -6.71 29.07 -1.10
N ALA A 147 -7.75 28.31 -1.49
CA ALA A 147 -8.12 27.06 -0.82
C ALA A 147 -7.04 25.98 -0.99
N VAL A 148 -6.42 25.89 -2.17
CA VAL A 148 -5.27 24.97 -2.40
C VAL A 148 -4.06 25.40 -1.59
N ASP A 149 -3.75 26.69 -1.53
CA ASP A 149 -2.64 27.22 -0.73
C ASP A 149 -2.83 26.91 0.78
N GLU A 150 -4.07 26.97 1.29
CA GLU A 150 -4.42 26.58 2.66
C GLU A 150 -4.23 25.07 2.88
N LEU A 151 -4.70 24.23 1.96
CA LEU A 151 -4.50 22.78 2.00
C LEU A 151 -3.01 22.42 2.04
N VAL A 152 -2.21 23.00 1.16
CA VAL A 152 -0.75 22.78 1.11
C VAL A 152 -0.09 23.17 2.42
N ALA A 153 -0.41 24.35 2.95
CA ALA A 153 0.13 24.82 4.23
C ALA A 153 -0.27 23.90 5.39
N GLY A 154 -1.50 23.35 5.37
CA GLY A 154 -1.96 22.38 6.34
C GLY A 154 -1.18 21.05 6.25
N CYS A 155 -0.95 20.53 5.05
CA CYS A 155 -0.13 19.34 4.84
C CYS A 155 1.30 19.54 5.38
N GLU A 156 1.93 20.66 5.06
CA GLU A 156 3.28 20.97 5.55
C GLU A 156 3.33 21.07 7.09
N ALA A 157 2.30 21.66 7.71
CA ALA A 157 2.26 21.86 9.15
C ALA A 157 1.97 20.58 9.94
N ASN A 158 1.08 19.72 9.44
CA ASN A 158 0.55 18.56 10.16
C ASN A 158 1.29 17.26 9.81
N THR A 159 1.67 17.06 8.55
CA THR A 159 2.41 15.86 8.09
C THR A 159 3.92 16.08 8.05
N GLY A 160 4.37 17.28 7.70
CA GLY A 160 5.79 17.67 7.74
C GLY A 160 6.66 16.88 6.77
N GLU A 161 7.79 16.35 7.28
CA GLU A 161 8.83 15.72 6.47
C GLU A 161 8.35 14.46 5.74
N LEU A 162 7.38 13.73 6.28
CA LEU A 162 6.83 12.53 5.67
C LEU A 162 6.32 12.78 4.24
N LEU A 163 5.84 14.00 3.92
CA LEU A 163 5.37 14.35 2.58
C LEU A 163 6.38 14.07 1.47
N GLN A 164 7.67 14.10 1.78
CA GLN A 164 8.74 13.85 0.80
C GLN A 164 8.91 12.36 0.50
N TYR A 165 8.32 11.48 1.34
CA TYR A 165 8.55 10.05 1.34
C TYR A 165 7.28 9.21 1.11
N VAL A 166 6.15 9.83 0.74
CA VAL A 166 4.90 9.13 0.42
C VAL A 166 4.79 8.75 -1.06
N GLY A 167 5.93 8.48 -1.69
CA GLY A 167 6.01 8.12 -3.11
C GLY A 167 5.72 6.65 -3.39
N THR A 168 5.43 6.34 -4.66
CA THR A 168 5.22 4.96 -5.15
C THR A 168 6.47 4.09 -4.95
N ARG A 169 7.66 4.68 -5.05
CA ARG A 169 8.93 3.97 -4.88
C ARG A 169 9.09 3.46 -3.45
N GLU A 170 8.87 4.34 -2.49
CA GLU A 170 8.97 4.02 -1.06
C GLU A 170 7.89 3.01 -0.65
N ALA A 171 6.66 3.17 -1.16
CA ALA A 171 5.59 2.19 -0.93
C ALA A 171 5.92 0.80 -1.51
N ALA A 172 6.60 0.75 -2.66
CA ALA A 172 7.07 -0.52 -3.22
C ALA A 172 8.21 -1.15 -2.40
N GLN A 173 9.05 -0.33 -1.77
CA GLN A 173 10.06 -0.81 -0.83
C GLN A 173 9.43 -1.37 0.45
N ASP A 174 8.37 -0.72 0.96
CA ASP A 174 7.57 -1.26 2.06
C ASP A 174 7.00 -2.64 1.72
N MET A 175 6.48 -2.82 0.51
CA MET A 175 5.95 -4.12 0.08
C MET A 175 7.01 -5.23 0.14
N ASP A 176 8.27 -4.94 -0.12
CA ASP A 176 9.33 -5.96 -0.01
C ASP A 176 9.65 -6.32 1.45
N VAL A 177 9.59 -5.33 2.35
CA VAL A 177 9.66 -5.60 3.80
C VAL A 177 8.46 -6.46 4.22
N LEU A 178 7.22 -6.09 3.84
CA LEU A 178 6.01 -6.87 4.14
C LEU A 178 6.11 -8.30 3.63
N ARG A 179 6.52 -8.50 2.38
CA ARG A 179 6.76 -9.84 1.81
C ARG A 179 7.72 -10.66 2.68
N HIS A 180 8.83 -10.05 3.08
CA HIS A 180 9.88 -10.74 3.82
C HIS A 180 9.43 -11.15 5.22
N VAL A 181 8.83 -10.22 5.98
CA VAL A 181 8.36 -10.50 7.36
C VAL A 181 7.17 -11.48 7.37
N LEU A 182 6.42 -11.58 6.27
CA LEU A 182 5.39 -12.60 6.06
C LEU A 182 5.97 -13.98 5.72
N GLY A 183 7.28 -14.08 5.46
CA GLY A 183 7.98 -15.33 5.17
C GLY A 183 7.86 -15.79 3.72
N ASP A 184 7.41 -14.94 2.81
CA ASP A 184 7.26 -15.30 1.38
C ASP A 184 8.57 -15.06 0.61
N PRO A 185 9.13 -16.08 -0.07
CA PRO A 185 10.34 -15.92 -0.86
C PRO A 185 10.09 -15.10 -2.13
N ARG A 186 8.85 -14.99 -2.57
CA ARG A 186 8.42 -14.22 -3.74
C ARG A 186 7.07 -13.56 -3.45
N LEU A 187 6.88 -12.37 -4.01
CA LEU A 187 5.63 -11.61 -3.86
C LEU A 187 4.49 -12.27 -4.65
N TYR A 188 3.38 -12.54 -3.98
CA TYR A 188 2.07 -12.72 -4.61
C TYR A 188 1.31 -11.41 -4.46
N TYR A 189 0.82 -10.85 -5.57
CA TYR A 189 0.22 -9.52 -5.54
C TYR A 189 -0.94 -9.37 -6.52
N VAL A 190 -1.97 -8.68 -6.08
CA VAL A 190 -3.05 -8.17 -6.94
C VAL A 190 -3.19 -6.68 -6.72
N GLY A 191 -2.99 -5.90 -7.78
CA GLY A 191 -3.19 -4.46 -7.77
C GLY A 191 -4.22 -4.02 -8.79
N TYR A 192 -5.12 -3.14 -8.36
CA TYR A 192 -6.15 -2.54 -9.20
C TYR A 192 -5.81 -1.06 -9.47
N SER A 193 -6.08 -0.56 -10.69
CA SER A 193 -5.89 0.86 -11.01
C SER A 193 -4.46 1.34 -10.65
N TYR A 194 -4.28 2.37 -9.81
CA TYR A 194 -2.96 2.78 -9.31
C TYR A 194 -2.17 1.62 -8.65
N GLY A 195 -2.82 0.63 -8.09
CA GLY A 195 -2.15 -0.58 -7.59
C GLY A 195 -1.35 -1.31 -8.69
N THR A 196 -1.65 -1.07 -9.96
CA THR A 196 -0.86 -1.60 -11.09
C THR A 196 0.47 -0.85 -11.25
N THR A 197 0.49 0.46 -11.06
CA THR A 197 1.70 1.28 -11.00
C THR A 197 2.58 0.85 -9.83
N LEU A 198 1.98 0.63 -8.65
CA LEU A 198 2.70 0.15 -7.47
C LEU A 198 3.32 -1.24 -7.70
N GLY A 199 2.58 -2.20 -8.27
CA GLY A 199 3.09 -3.52 -8.62
C GLY A 199 4.14 -3.49 -9.73
N GLY A 200 4.03 -2.55 -10.68
CA GLY A 200 5.03 -2.27 -11.71
C GLY A 200 6.33 -1.76 -11.11
N MET A 201 6.27 -0.75 -10.22
CA MET A 201 7.41 -0.20 -9.50
C MET A 201 8.10 -1.28 -8.65
N TYR A 202 7.33 -2.10 -7.93
CA TYR A 202 7.88 -3.23 -7.19
C TYR A 202 8.65 -4.18 -8.11
N SER A 203 8.07 -4.51 -9.26
CA SER A 203 8.69 -5.45 -10.22
C SER A 203 9.99 -4.90 -10.82
N GLU A 204 10.11 -3.58 -10.96
CA GLU A 204 11.33 -2.92 -11.40
C GLU A 204 12.41 -2.92 -10.31
N LEU A 205 12.03 -2.60 -9.06
CA LEU A 205 12.97 -2.51 -7.94
C LEU A 205 13.45 -3.89 -7.48
N PHE A 206 12.55 -4.88 -7.47
CA PHE A 206 12.81 -6.21 -6.92
C PHE A 206 12.49 -7.35 -7.91
N PRO A 207 13.08 -7.35 -9.13
CA PRO A 207 12.73 -8.32 -10.17
C PRO A 207 12.98 -9.78 -9.76
N GLN A 208 13.89 -10.02 -8.80
CA GLN A 208 14.17 -11.36 -8.29
C GLN A 208 13.17 -11.82 -7.22
N ASN A 209 12.39 -10.89 -6.64
CA ASN A 209 11.42 -11.16 -5.59
C ASN A 209 10.00 -11.28 -6.13
N VAL A 210 9.78 -11.05 -7.43
CA VAL A 210 8.49 -11.18 -8.08
C VAL A 210 8.08 -12.66 -8.18
N GLY A 211 6.87 -12.95 -7.74
CA GLY A 211 6.23 -14.26 -7.85
C GLY A 211 5.09 -14.28 -8.86
N ARG A 212 3.86 -14.22 -8.35
CA ARG A 212 2.63 -14.17 -9.18
C ARG A 212 1.97 -12.82 -8.97
N VAL A 213 1.94 -12.01 -10.01
CA VAL A 213 1.43 -10.65 -9.97
C VAL A 213 0.28 -10.50 -10.97
N ILE A 214 -0.82 -9.92 -10.52
CA ILE A 214 -1.97 -9.55 -11.35
C ILE A 214 -2.12 -8.04 -11.25
N LEU A 215 -2.12 -7.38 -12.41
CA LEU A 215 -2.30 -5.94 -12.56
C LEU A 215 -3.57 -5.70 -13.36
N ASP A 216 -4.65 -5.34 -12.67
CA ASP A 216 -5.98 -5.18 -13.27
C ASP A 216 -6.35 -3.69 -13.38
N GLY A 217 -6.73 -3.27 -14.58
CA GLY A 217 -6.94 -1.86 -14.91
C GLY A 217 -5.61 -1.10 -14.98
N ALA A 218 -4.65 -1.65 -15.75
CA ALA A 218 -3.29 -1.12 -15.84
C ALA A 218 -3.26 0.34 -16.30
N VAL A 219 -2.50 1.13 -15.55
CA VAL A 219 -2.18 2.52 -15.86
C VAL A 219 -0.94 2.57 -16.75
N ASP A 220 -0.91 3.45 -17.73
CA ASP A 220 0.28 3.70 -18.55
C ASP A 220 1.15 4.79 -17.90
N ASP A 221 2.15 4.36 -17.15
CA ASP A 221 3.06 5.27 -16.43
C ASP A 221 4.01 6.06 -17.36
N SER A 222 3.99 5.78 -18.68
CA SER A 222 4.78 6.53 -19.67
C SER A 222 4.15 7.87 -20.06
N ILE A 223 2.89 8.07 -19.75
CA ILE A 223 2.13 9.33 -20.03
C ILE A 223 1.79 10.02 -18.71
N SER A 224 1.73 11.37 -18.77
CA SER A 224 1.39 12.13 -17.57
C SER A 224 -0.06 11.87 -17.15
N SER A 225 -0.33 11.99 -15.84
CA SER A 225 -1.70 11.86 -15.30
C SER A 225 -2.70 12.89 -15.85
N PHE A 226 -2.21 13.95 -16.49
CA PHE A 226 -3.05 14.94 -17.20
C PHE A 226 -3.40 14.50 -18.62
N ASP A 227 -2.68 13.53 -19.20
CA ASP A 227 -2.86 13.07 -20.58
C ASP A 227 -3.58 11.71 -20.63
N GLN A 228 -3.81 11.06 -19.46
CA GLN A 228 -4.63 9.86 -19.29
C GLN A 228 -6.10 10.23 -19.21
#